data_ad22a103f989ae1713cedfb6fe76058b
#
_entry.id   ad22a103f989ae1713cedfb6fe76058b
#
_cell.length_a   1.000
_cell.length_b   1.000
_cell.length_c   1.000
_cell.angle_alpha   90.00
_cell.angle_beta   90.00
_cell.angle_gamma   90.00
#
_symmetry.space_group_name_H-M   'P 1'
#
loop_
_entity.id
_entity.type
_entity.pdbx_description
1 polymer ?
#
loop_
_entity_poly.entity_id
_entity_poly.type
_entity_poly.pdbx_seq_one_letter_code
_entity_poly.pdbx_strand_id
1 'polypeptide(L)'
;IDFETYYDQDYSLSKLTTEEYVRSDLFETIGVSVKVNEDPGCWYSGTDVYTFLNSLDYSDKAILCHNAAFDGAILSWLYDIKPKFWFDTLSMSRPRHNATVGGSLKMLARFYDIGEKGTDVIDAKGKRRKDFTPAQRKTYGDYCINDGEITWKLFKKLKQGFPISELMIIDQTIRMYTEPTFELNRFDLEEHLAEVKAKKDQLLAGLGGREAAKKVFMSNPRFAQLLEKLGATVPMKTSLTTGKETYAFAKTDKGLLDLLESDNPQVSAVVAARMGIKSTIEETRTQRLIDVSKRGPLPIMLNYYGAHTGRFSGGDKLNLQNLPSRQGNAIRSAIVAPEGYKVIACDSSQIEARILAFLAKQTDLVEQFRQGDDVYQLFAGDLGVSRFVGKTCILGLGYGMGAEKFEDTLRRGSPSIAGNTDTALIDDVEAKRIVYYYRGKFAAIKGLWKECDGVLTNMVAGKDGVIRDFLSYTPDGIELPNGMMLRYNRLCQGEDGYQYLAHPREVHKLTKNKVADTDDKINWINIYGGKVVENIVQALARIVVSEQATAITQAGYPVVLQVHDENICVASIKDAATAQQVMERVMSTPPSWAPDLPITCESAIGNNYGECK
;
A
#
# COMPACT_ATOMS: atom_id res chain seq x y z
N ILE A 1 -5.71 -25.88 -0.17
CA ILE A 1 -7.06 -25.73 -0.70
C ILE A 1 -6.99 -24.82 -1.91
N ASP A 2 -7.80 -25.14 -2.95
CA ASP A 2 -7.94 -24.34 -4.17
C ASP A 2 -9.36 -24.48 -4.70
N PHE A 3 -10.07 -23.36 -4.90
CA PHE A 3 -11.46 -23.34 -5.36
C PHE A 3 -11.56 -23.03 -6.84
N GLU A 4 -12.43 -23.78 -7.53
CA GLU A 4 -12.88 -23.48 -8.87
C GLU A 4 -14.32 -22.96 -8.85
N THR A 5 -14.54 -21.82 -9.51
CA THR A 5 -15.79 -21.06 -9.42
C THR A 5 -16.31 -20.66 -10.80
N TYR A 6 -17.61 -20.38 -10.89
CA TYR A 6 -18.21 -19.87 -12.13
C TYR A 6 -17.66 -18.48 -12.49
N TYR A 7 -17.30 -18.30 -13.75
CA TYR A 7 -16.96 -16.99 -14.32
C TYR A 7 -17.35 -16.91 -15.80
N ASP A 8 -17.58 -15.68 -16.30
CA ASP A 8 -17.86 -15.41 -17.71
C ASP A 8 -17.16 -14.12 -18.19
N GLN A 9 -17.63 -13.57 -19.31
CA GLN A 9 -17.04 -12.38 -19.92
C GLN A 9 -17.22 -11.13 -19.05
N ASP A 10 -18.36 -10.98 -18.37
CA ASP A 10 -18.74 -9.82 -17.59
C ASP A 10 -18.57 -10.05 -16.08
N TYR A 11 -18.74 -11.28 -15.64
CA TYR A 11 -18.58 -11.74 -14.27
C TYR A 11 -17.24 -12.48 -14.10
N SER A 12 -16.19 -11.74 -13.72
CA SER A 12 -14.84 -12.30 -13.55
C SER A 12 -13.97 -11.38 -12.67
N LEU A 13 -12.94 -11.94 -12.05
CA LEU A 13 -11.95 -11.19 -11.25
C LEU A 13 -11.14 -10.15 -12.05
N SER A 14 -11.18 -10.18 -13.37
CA SER A 14 -10.63 -9.13 -14.20
C SER A 14 -11.52 -7.88 -14.27
N LYS A 15 -12.81 -8.03 -14.00
CA LYS A 15 -13.83 -6.95 -14.03
C LYS A 15 -14.22 -6.51 -12.62
N LEU A 16 -14.51 -7.45 -11.76
CA LEU A 16 -15.00 -7.25 -10.39
C LEU A 16 -13.85 -7.22 -9.38
N THR A 17 -14.10 -6.70 -8.20
CA THR A 17 -13.25 -6.96 -7.03
C THR A 17 -13.51 -8.38 -6.52
N THR A 18 -12.61 -8.90 -5.70
CA THR A 18 -12.82 -10.22 -5.06
C THR A 18 -14.09 -10.18 -4.19
N GLU A 19 -14.32 -9.07 -3.49
CA GLU A 19 -15.51 -8.88 -2.67
C GLU A 19 -16.79 -8.88 -3.51
N GLU A 20 -16.84 -8.09 -4.60
CA GLU A 20 -17.97 -8.08 -5.54
C GLU A 20 -18.24 -9.45 -6.16
N TYR A 21 -17.18 -10.18 -6.47
CA TYR A 21 -17.26 -11.49 -7.08
C TYR A 21 -17.82 -12.55 -6.11
N VAL A 22 -17.23 -12.68 -4.92
CA VAL A 22 -17.62 -13.73 -3.96
C VAL A 22 -18.98 -13.46 -3.32
N ARG A 23 -19.35 -12.18 -3.07
CA ARG A 23 -20.65 -11.82 -2.47
C ARG A 23 -21.77 -11.59 -3.47
N SER A 24 -21.55 -11.91 -4.75
CA SER A 24 -22.57 -11.79 -5.79
C SER A 24 -23.56 -12.98 -5.79
N ASP A 25 -24.82 -12.73 -6.10
CA ASP A 25 -25.83 -13.77 -6.34
C ASP A 25 -25.48 -14.68 -7.54
N LEU A 26 -24.53 -14.24 -8.40
CA LEU A 26 -24.03 -15.05 -9.52
C LEU A 26 -22.97 -16.05 -9.10
N PHE A 27 -22.42 -15.94 -7.88
CA PHE A 27 -21.36 -16.80 -7.41
C PHE A 27 -21.81 -18.27 -7.34
N GLU A 28 -20.96 -19.15 -7.82
CA GLU A 28 -21.17 -20.60 -7.74
C GLU A 28 -19.83 -21.31 -7.58
N THR A 29 -19.69 -22.09 -6.52
CA THR A 29 -18.58 -23.03 -6.37
C THR A 29 -18.80 -24.21 -7.31
N ILE A 30 -17.93 -24.40 -8.30
CA ILE A 30 -17.94 -25.58 -9.17
C ILE A 30 -17.37 -26.77 -8.41
N GLY A 31 -16.30 -26.53 -7.65
CA GLY A 31 -15.72 -27.50 -6.74
C GLY A 31 -14.48 -26.97 -6.04
N VAL A 32 -13.87 -27.82 -5.24
CA VAL A 32 -12.67 -27.52 -4.45
C VAL A 32 -11.72 -28.70 -4.45
N SER A 33 -10.42 -28.43 -4.63
CA SER A 33 -9.39 -29.42 -4.33
C SER A 33 -8.90 -29.24 -2.89
N VAL A 34 -8.75 -30.34 -2.20
CA VAL A 34 -8.22 -30.37 -0.84
C VAL A 34 -7.11 -31.41 -0.75
N LYS A 35 -5.97 -30.97 -0.25
CA LYS A 35 -4.83 -31.83 0.09
C LYS A 35 -4.51 -31.71 1.56
N VAL A 36 -4.39 -32.83 2.26
CA VAL A 36 -4.03 -32.86 3.67
C VAL A 36 -2.58 -33.36 3.80
N ASN A 37 -1.68 -32.46 4.16
CA ASN A 37 -0.25 -32.76 4.30
C ASN A 37 0.33 -33.47 3.06
N GLU A 38 0.89 -34.68 3.23
CA GLU A 38 1.48 -35.46 2.14
C GLU A 38 0.48 -36.42 1.45
N ASP A 39 -0.78 -36.46 1.91
CA ASP A 39 -1.80 -37.29 1.29
C ASP A 39 -2.13 -36.80 -0.13
N PRO A 40 -2.59 -37.69 -1.04
CA PRO A 40 -3.04 -37.26 -2.36
C PRO A 40 -4.15 -36.22 -2.28
N GLY A 41 -4.12 -35.25 -3.20
CA GLY A 41 -5.21 -34.28 -3.35
C GLY A 41 -6.51 -34.93 -3.75
N CYS A 42 -7.63 -34.43 -3.21
CA CYS A 42 -8.98 -34.90 -3.52
C CYS A 42 -9.82 -33.74 -4.09
N TRP A 43 -10.73 -34.07 -5.01
CA TRP A 43 -11.68 -33.11 -5.59
C TRP A 43 -13.08 -33.35 -5.06
N TYR A 44 -13.73 -32.29 -4.61
CA TYR A 44 -15.13 -32.29 -4.17
C TYR A 44 -15.93 -31.30 -5.01
N SER A 45 -17.17 -31.68 -5.39
CA SER A 45 -18.00 -30.83 -6.25
C SER A 45 -19.49 -30.95 -5.87
N GLY A 46 -20.23 -29.85 -5.95
CA GLY A 46 -21.65 -29.80 -5.59
C GLY A 46 -21.85 -29.91 -4.07
N THR A 47 -22.81 -30.74 -3.66
CA THR A 47 -23.14 -30.93 -2.22
C THR A 47 -21.99 -31.52 -1.42
N ASP A 48 -21.08 -32.25 -2.06
CA ASP A 48 -19.94 -32.89 -1.41
C ASP A 48 -18.94 -31.83 -0.89
N VAL A 49 -18.89 -30.63 -1.51
CA VAL A 49 -18.08 -29.50 -1.02
C VAL A 49 -18.51 -29.14 0.39
N TYR A 50 -19.79 -28.86 0.59
CA TYR A 50 -20.32 -28.47 1.90
C TYR A 50 -20.13 -29.59 2.93
N THR A 51 -20.49 -30.81 2.55
CA THR A 51 -20.40 -31.98 3.43
C THR A 51 -18.97 -32.22 3.91
N PHE A 52 -18.00 -32.17 2.98
CA PHE A 52 -16.60 -32.41 3.33
C PHE A 52 -16.03 -31.23 4.17
N LEU A 53 -16.20 -29.98 3.73
CA LEU A 53 -15.63 -28.84 4.43
C LEU A 53 -16.16 -28.76 5.87
N ASN A 54 -17.45 -29.02 6.09
CA ASN A 54 -18.03 -28.99 7.44
C ASN A 54 -17.80 -30.27 8.27
N SER A 55 -17.18 -31.30 7.70
CA SER A 55 -16.80 -32.51 8.46
C SER A 55 -15.49 -32.34 9.27
N LEU A 56 -14.74 -31.25 9.03
CA LEU A 56 -13.44 -31.01 9.64
C LEU A 56 -13.54 -29.95 10.75
N ASP A 57 -12.82 -30.17 11.83
CA ASP A 57 -12.53 -29.12 12.82
C ASP A 57 -11.31 -28.31 12.35
N TYR A 58 -11.46 -26.99 12.22
CA TYR A 58 -10.41 -26.07 11.77
C TYR A 58 -9.70 -25.33 12.91
N SER A 59 -10.12 -25.55 14.15
CA SER A 59 -9.58 -24.83 15.33
C SER A 59 -8.10 -25.13 15.60
N ASP A 60 -7.59 -26.26 15.12
CA ASP A 60 -6.19 -26.70 15.24
C ASP A 60 -5.45 -26.78 13.91
N LYS A 61 -6.11 -26.43 12.78
CA LYS A 61 -5.57 -26.60 11.43
C LYS A 61 -5.11 -25.31 10.79
N ALA A 62 -4.06 -25.43 9.99
CA ALA A 62 -3.65 -24.37 9.08
C ALA A 62 -4.15 -24.65 7.67
N ILE A 63 -4.60 -23.60 6.97
CA ILE A 63 -4.98 -23.66 5.56
C ILE A 63 -3.91 -22.96 4.72
N LEU A 64 -3.51 -23.63 3.64
CA LEU A 64 -2.57 -23.16 2.65
C LEU A 64 -3.27 -22.92 1.33
N CYS A 65 -3.09 -21.73 0.75
CA CYS A 65 -3.58 -21.37 -0.59
C CYS A 65 -2.49 -20.65 -1.41
N HIS A 66 -2.76 -20.43 -2.68
CA HIS A 66 -2.02 -19.47 -3.49
C HIS A 66 -2.92 -18.27 -3.82
N ASN A 67 -2.73 -17.14 -3.16
CA ASN A 67 -3.64 -16.00 -3.07
C ASN A 67 -4.82 -16.26 -2.09
N ALA A 68 -4.45 -16.58 -0.86
CA ALA A 68 -5.36 -16.99 0.21
C ALA A 68 -6.50 -15.99 0.50
N ALA A 69 -6.41 -14.73 0.08
CA ALA A 69 -7.51 -13.78 0.19
C ALA A 69 -8.74 -14.20 -0.61
N PHE A 70 -8.57 -14.89 -1.76
CA PHE A 70 -9.68 -15.38 -2.57
C PHE A 70 -10.34 -16.61 -1.94
N ASP A 71 -9.56 -17.69 -1.76
CA ASP A 71 -10.08 -18.95 -1.20
C ASP A 71 -10.54 -18.75 0.25
N GLY A 72 -9.83 -17.92 1.00
CA GLY A 72 -10.18 -17.58 2.37
C GLY A 72 -11.48 -16.80 2.47
N ALA A 73 -11.77 -15.89 1.53
CA ALA A 73 -13.06 -15.21 1.47
C ALA A 73 -14.21 -16.21 1.22
N ILE A 74 -14.04 -17.16 0.31
CA ILE A 74 -15.01 -18.21 0.05
C ILE A 74 -15.23 -19.04 1.32
N LEU A 75 -14.16 -19.54 1.94
CA LEU A 75 -14.25 -20.33 3.17
C LEU A 75 -14.91 -19.58 4.30
N SER A 76 -14.49 -18.34 4.56
CA SER A 76 -14.98 -17.57 5.70
C SER A 76 -16.39 -17.02 5.49
N TRP A 77 -16.71 -16.50 4.29
CA TRP A 77 -17.97 -15.81 4.07
C TRP A 77 -19.13 -16.74 3.68
N LEU A 78 -18.83 -17.86 3.01
CA LEU A 78 -19.87 -18.77 2.49
C LEU A 78 -19.97 -20.07 3.29
N TYR A 79 -18.89 -20.50 3.94
CA TYR A 79 -18.86 -21.74 4.72
C TYR A 79 -18.62 -21.52 6.22
N ASP A 80 -18.41 -20.26 6.66
CA ASP A 80 -18.08 -19.88 8.07
C ASP A 80 -16.86 -20.63 8.65
N ILE A 81 -15.86 -20.89 7.79
CA ILE A 81 -14.65 -21.60 8.16
C ILE A 81 -13.52 -20.61 8.42
N LYS A 82 -12.99 -20.65 9.65
CA LYS A 82 -11.87 -19.81 10.12
C LYS A 82 -10.80 -20.74 10.70
N PRO A 83 -9.69 -20.96 9.98
CA PRO A 83 -8.64 -21.85 10.47
C PRO A 83 -7.82 -21.20 11.58
N LYS A 84 -7.07 -22.03 12.29
CA LYS A 84 -6.11 -21.54 13.28
C LYS A 84 -5.04 -20.67 12.66
N PHE A 85 -4.63 -20.95 11.41
CA PHE A 85 -3.58 -20.21 10.71
C PHE A 85 -3.75 -20.24 9.20
N TRP A 86 -3.40 -19.13 8.54
CA TRP A 86 -3.38 -19.01 7.09
C TRP A 86 -1.96 -18.98 6.55
N PHE A 87 -1.67 -19.83 5.57
CA PHE A 87 -0.48 -19.73 4.72
C PHE A 87 -0.86 -19.27 3.32
N ASP A 88 -0.09 -18.33 2.77
CA ASP A 88 -0.28 -17.83 1.41
C ASP A 88 1.04 -17.83 0.62
N THR A 89 1.16 -18.73 -0.33
CA THR A 89 2.36 -18.82 -1.16
C THR A 89 2.57 -17.62 -2.08
N LEU A 90 1.50 -16.90 -2.45
CA LEU A 90 1.64 -15.65 -3.20
C LEU A 90 2.31 -14.58 -2.32
N SER A 91 1.85 -14.36 -1.10
CA SER A 91 2.45 -13.42 -0.16
C SER A 91 3.90 -13.82 0.18
N MET A 92 4.16 -15.10 0.46
CA MET A 92 5.52 -15.60 0.71
C MET A 92 6.47 -15.43 -0.48
N SER A 93 5.97 -15.46 -1.71
CA SER A 93 6.81 -15.29 -2.92
C SER A 93 7.25 -13.84 -3.16
N ARG A 94 6.44 -12.87 -2.77
CA ARG A 94 6.65 -11.45 -3.09
C ARG A 94 8.02 -10.90 -2.67
N PRO A 95 8.52 -11.11 -1.45
CA PRO A 95 9.82 -10.58 -1.03
C PRO A 95 11.00 -11.10 -1.86
N ARG A 96 10.87 -12.30 -2.43
CA ARG A 96 11.95 -12.99 -3.15
C ARG A 96 11.85 -12.84 -4.67
N HIS A 97 10.63 -12.79 -5.20
CA HIS A 97 10.39 -13.00 -6.64
C HIS A 97 9.69 -11.86 -7.35
N ASN A 98 9.16 -10.87 -6.62
CA ASN A 98 8.32 -9.82 -7.21
C ASN A 98 9.02 -9.07 -8.35
N ALA A 99 10.33 -8.84 -8.23
CA ALA A 99 11.13 -8.11 -9.21
C ALA A 99 11.68 -8.97 -10.37
N THR A 100 11.62 -10.30 -10.27
CA THR A 100 12.30 -11.20 -11.23
C THR A 100 11.35 -12.19 -11.90
N VAL A 101 10.63 -12.98 -11.10
CA VAL A 101 9.76 -14.08 -11.57
C VAL A 101 8.29 -13.65 -11.59
N GLY A 102 7.91 -12.74 -10.69
CA GLY A 102 6.52 -12.43 -10.41
C GLY A 102 5.86 -13.43 -9.46
N GLY A 103 4.59 -13.16 -9.11
CA GLY A 103 3.86 -13.93 -8.11
C GLY A 103 2.89 -14.99 -8.65
N SER A 104 2.78 -15.20 -9.97
CA SER A 104 1.82 -16.18 -10.47
C SER A 104 2.29 -17.62 -10.22
N LEU A 105 1.37 -18.51 -9.83
CA LEU A 105 1.66 -19.93 -9.58
C LEU A 105 2.39 -20.57 -10.75
N LYS A 106 1.96 -20.29 -11.98
CA LYS A 106 2.58 -20.78 -13.23
C LYS A 106 4.05 -20.40 -13.35
N MET A 107 4.40 -19.13 -13.10
CA MET A 107 5.78 -18.65 -13.22
C MET A 107 6.65 -19.20 -12.10
N LEU A 108 6.13 -19.25 -10.88
CA LEU A 108 6.84 -19.80 -9.72
C LEU A 108 7.05 -21.31 -9.86
N ALA A 109 6.07 -22.04 -10.38
CA ALA A 109 6.19 -23.49 -10.65
C ALA A 109 7.32 -23.79 -11.64
N ARG A 110 7.41 -23.02 -12.72
CA ARG A 110 8.51 -23.13 -13.70
C ARG A 110 9.87 -22.76 -13.11
N PHE A 111 9.92 -21.65 -12.34
CA PHE A 111 11.16 -21.19 -11.72
C PHE A 111 11.76 -22.23 -10.76
N TYR A 112 10.91 -22.91 -9.97
CA TYR A 112 11.35 -23.94 -9.03
C TYR A 112 11.37 -25.36 -9.59
N ASP A 113 10.98 -25.54 -10.84
CA ASP A 113 10.86 -26.85 -11.51
C ASP A 113 10.04 -27.86 -10.68
N ILE A 114 8.83 -27.44 -10.26
CA ILE A 114 7.97 -28.23 -9.38
C ILE A 114 6.68 -28.73 -10.05
N GLY A 115 6.50 -28.44 -11.33
CA GLY A 115 5.38 -28.89 -12.15
C GLY A 115 4.92 -27.84 -13.16
N GLU A 116 3.95 -28.19 -13.97
CA GLU A 116 3.33 -27.28 -14.94
C GLU A 116 1.86 -27.06 -14.59
N LYS A 117 1.47 -25.76 -14.55
CA LYS A 117 0.05 -25.39 -14.42
C LYS A 117 -0.66 -25.62 -15.74
N GLY A 118 -1.77 -26.38 -15.71
CA GLY A 118 -2.61 -26.66 -16.86
C GLY A 118 -3.31 -25.40 -17.43
N THR A 119 -4.08 -25.58 -18.50
CA THR A 119 -4.84 -24.50 -19.18
C THR A 119 -6.35 -24.79 -19.23
N ASP A 120 -6.81 -25.86 -18.60
CA ASP A 120 -8.20 -26.37 -18.69
C ASP A 120 -9.24 -25.37 -18.11
N VAL A 121 -8.80 -24.42 -17.30
CA VAL A 121 -9.65 -23.32 -16.81
C VAL A 121 -10.27 -22.50 -17.96
N ILE A 122 -9.63 -22.43 -19.12
CA ILE A 122 -10.12 -21.66 -20.28
C ILE A 122 -11.44 -22.25 -20.80
N ASP A 123 -11.59 -23.58 -20.77
CA ASP A 123 -12.77 -24.27 -21.23
C ASP A 123 -13.96 -24.20 -20.24
N ALA A 124 -13.73 -23.74 -19.04
CA ALA A 124 -14.76 -23.53 -18.01
C ALA A 124 -15.51 -22.21 -18.15
N LYS A 125 -15.01 -21.26 -18.97
CA LYS A 125 -15.61 -19.94 -19.12
C LYS A 125 -17.07 -20.01 -19.57
N GLY A 126 -17.97 -19.37 -18.80
CA GLY A 126 -19.40 -19.34 -19.06
C GLY A 126 -20.16 -20.61 -18.69
N LYS A 127 -19.49 -21.61 -18.12
CA LYS A 127 -20.12 -22.89 -17.71
C LYS A 127 -20.35 -22.90 -16.20
N ARG A 128 -21.59 -23.14 -15.81
CA ARG A 128 -21.96 -23.50 -14.45
C ARG A 128 -21.73 -24.99 -14.20
N ARG A 129 -21.69 -25.41 -12.95
CA ARG A 129 -21.44 -26.84 -12.60
C ARG A 129 -22.34 -27.82 -13.36
N LYS A 130 -23.62 -27.47 -13.56
CA LYS A 130 -24.60 -28.29 -14.28
C LYS A 130 -24.27 -28.48 -15.77
N ASP A 131 -23.50 -27.59 -16.36
CA ASP A 131 -23.16 -27.58 -17.80
C ASP A 131 -21.97 -28.48 -18.13
N PHE A 132 -21.27 -28.99 -17.10
CA PHE A 132 -20.17 -29.92 -17.30
C PHE A 132 -20.68 -31.37 -17.34
N THR A 133 -20.22 -32.14 -18.33
CA THR A 133 -20.37 -33.59 -18.31
C THR A 133 -19.54 -34.21 -17.17
N PRO A 134 -19.84 -35.46 -16.75
CA PRO A 134 -19.03 -36.15 -15.73
C PRO A 134 -17.53 -36.21 -16.08
N ALA A 135 -17.21 -36.47 -17.36
CA ALA A 135 -15.83 -36.51 -17.84
C ALA A 135 -15.15 -35.13 -17.74
N GLN A 136 -15.82 -34.05 -18.16
CA GLN A 136 -15.31 -32.68 -18.04
C GLN A 136 -15.10 -32.27 -16.58
N ARG A 137 -16.03 -32.63 -15.69
CA ARG A 137 -15.86 -32.38 -14.24
C ARG A 137 -14.65 -33.08 -13.66
N LYS A 138 -14.40 -34.32 -14.11
CA LYS A 138 -13.21 -35.08 -13.70
C LYS A 138 -11.94 -34.37 -14.17
N THR A 139 -11.84 -34.03 -15.45
CA THR A 139 -10.66 -33.30 -16.00
C THR A 139 -10.42 -31.96 -15.28
N TYR A 140 -11.52 -31.22 -15.00
CA TYR A 140 -11.42 -29.97 -14.28
C TYR A 140 -11.00 -30.14 -12.81
N GLY A 141 -11.45 -31.24 -12.18
CA GLY A 141 -10.99 -31.64 -10.85
C GLY A 141 -9.52 -32.05 -10.85
N ASP A 142 -9.07 -32.81 -11.83
CA ASP A 142 -7.65 -33.21 -11.97
C ASP A 142 -6.75 -31.97 -12.16
N TYR A 143 -7.21 -30.93 -12.89
CA TYR A 143 -6.55 -29.64 -13.02
C TYR A 143 -6.41 -28.93 -11.66
N CYS A 144 -7.51 -28.81 -10.90
CA CYS A 144 -7.53 -28.15 -9.60
C CYS A 144 -6.66 -28.90 -8.56
N ILE A 145 -6.68 -30.24 -8.57
CA ILE A 145 -5.78 -31.07 -7.74
C ILE A 145 -4.31 -30.76 -8.08
N ASN A 146 -3.97 -30.64 -9.35
CA ASN A 146 -2.60 -30.30 -9.78
C ASN A 146 -2.16 -28.93 -9.26
N ASP A 147 -3.03 -27.91 -9.27
CA ASP A 147 -2.72 -26.59 -8.72
C ASP A 147 -2.48 -26.67 -7.20
N GLY A 148 -3.27 -27.45 -6.47
CA GLY A 148 -3.06 -27.75 -5.06
C GLY A 148 -1.73 -28.45 -4.79
N GLU A 149 -1.33 -29.44 -5.61
CA GLU A 149 -0.03 -30.12 -5.51
C GLU A 149 1.14 -29.17 -5.79
N ILE A 150 1.03 -28.31 -6.79
CA ILE A 150 2.04 -27.30 -7.10
C ILE A 150 2.16 -26.31 -5.95
N THR A 151 1.03 -25.85 -5.38
CA THR A 151 0.99 -24.94 -4.23
C THR A 151 1.68 -25.55 -3.01
N TRP A 152 1.46 -26.83 -2.72
CA TRP A 152 2.12 -27.56 -1.65
C TRP A 152 3.65 -27.65 -1.86
N LYS A 153 4.08 -28.04 -3.07
CA LYS A 153 5.50 -28.10 -3.42
C LYS A 153 6.17 -26.71 -3.32
N LEU A 154 5.47 -25.67 -3.80
CA LEU A 154 5.93 -24.28 -3.71
C LEU A 154 6.09 -23.83 -2.25
N PHE A 155 5.13 -24.14 -1.38
CA PHE A 155 5.21 -23.86 0.04
C PHE A 155 6.44 -24.49 0.67
N LYS A 156 6.74 -25.76 0.37
CA LYS A 156 7.96 -26.44 0.87
C LYS A 156 9.25 -25.74 0.44
N LYS A 157 9.27 -25.12 -0.73
CA LYS A 157 10.43 -24.30 -1.18
C LYS A 157 10.48 -22.95 -0.48
N LEU A 158 9.36 -22.24 -0.42
CA LEU A 158 9.31 -20.87 0.11
C LEU A 158 9.52 -20.80 1.62
N LYS A 159 9.04 -21.80 2.38
CA LYS A 159 9.20 -21.83 3.85
C LYS A 159 10.64 -21.95 4.33
N GLN A 160 11.56 -22.39 3.48
CA GLN A 160 12.98 -22.53 3.85
C GLN A 160 13.57 -21.15 4.15
N GLY A 161 13.97 -20.94 5.41
CA GLY A 161 14.50 -19.67 5.89
C GLY A 161 13.50 -18.50 5.85
N PHE A 162 12.19 -18.78 5.77
CA PHE A 162 11.19 -17.73 5.89
C PHE A 162 10.87 -17.47 7.36
N PRO A 163 10.98 -16.23 7.87
CA PRO A 163 10.80 -15.93 9.29
C PRO A 163 9.38 -16.22 9.78
N ILE A 164 9.25 -16.82 10.94
CA ILE A 164 7.93 -17.11 11.56
C ILE A 164 7.15 -15.82 11.85
N SER A 165 7.83 -14.77 12.30
CA SER A 165 7.23 -13.44 12.50
C SER A 165 6.54 -12.93 11.24
N GLU A 166 7.16 -13.10 10.08
CA GLU A 166 6.59 -12.68 8.80
C GLU A 166 5.40 -13.57 8.35
N LEU A 167 5.41 -14.86 8.69
CA LEU A 167 4.25 -15.73 8.47
C LEU A 167 3.05 -15.28 9.32
N MET A 168 3.27 -14.84 10.57
CA MET A 168 2.22 -14.29 11.43
C MET A 168 1.62 -13.00 10.86
N ILE A 169 2.46 -12.14 10.26
CA ILE A 169 2.01 -10.93 9.59
C ILE A 169 1.18 -11.27 8.32
N ILE A 170 1.55 -12.31 7.58
CA ILE A 170 0.76 -12.80 6.43
C ILE A 170 -0.61 -13.29 6.90
N ASP A 171 -0.67 -14.15 7.93
CA ASP A 171 -1.93 -14.63 8.51
C ASP A 171 -2.83 -13.46 8.93
N GLN A 172 -2.28 -12.51 9.69
CA GLN A 172 -3.01 -11.32 10.14
C GLN A 172 -3.53 -10.49 8.96
N THR A 173 -2.74 -10.33 7.91
CA THR A 173 -3.13 -9.59 6.70
C THR A 173 -4.29 -10.27 5.97
N ILE A 174 -4.29 -11.62 5.92
CA ILE A 174 -5.39 -12.39 5.33
C ILE A 174 -6.66 -12.24 6.18
N ARG A 175 -6.56 -12.30 7.50
CA ARG A 175 -7.71 -12.14 8.42
C ARG A 175 -8.38 -10.77 8.30
N MET A 176 -7.63 -9.68 8.08
CA MET A 176 -8.21 -8.36 7.83
C MET A 176 -9.21 -8.37 6.65
N TYR A 177 -9.00 -9.26 5.69
CA TYR A 177 -9.88 -9.41 4.54
C TYR A 177 -10.97 -10.46 4.75
N THR A 178 -10.59 -11.65 5.22
CA THR A 178 -11.48 -12.81 5.31
C THR A 178 -12.40 -12.77 6.54
N GLU A 179 -12.01 -12.02 7.58
CA GLU A 179 -12.74 -11.87 8.83
C GLU A 179 -13.03 -10.37 9.11
N PRO A 180 -13.77 -9.69 8.20
CA PRO A 180 -13.98 -8.27 8.28
C PRO A 180 -14.77 -7.88 9.54
N THR A 181 -14.29 -6.85 10.25
CA THR A 181 -14.85 -6.41 11.53
C THR A 181 -15.59 -5.09 11.43
N PHE A 182 -15.17 -4.19 10.53
CA PHE A 182 -15.81 -2.89 10.39
C PHE A 182 -17.14 -2.96 9.66
N GLU A 183 -18.10 -2.18 10.13
CA GLU A 183 -19.32 -1.86 9.41
C GLU A 183 -19.19 -0.50 8.70
N LEU A 184 -20.13 -0.22 7.81
CA LEU A 184 -20.18 1.04 7.08
C LEU A 184 -21.51 1.74 7.34
N ASN A 185 -21.44 2.99 7.80
CA ASN A 185 -22.63 3.84 7.89
C ASN A 185 -23.02 4.30 6.47
N ARG A 186 -23.97 3.57 5.88
CA ARG A 186 -24.42 3.84 4.52
C ARG A 186 -25.09 5.20 4.37
N PHE A 187 -25.83 5.65 5.37
CA PHE A 187 -26.52 6.94 5.33
C PHE A 187 -25.50 8.08 5.19
N ASP A 188 -24.48 8.12 6.04
CA ASP A 188 -23.44 9.14 5.99
C ASP A 188 -22.66 9.12 4.67
N LEU A 189 -22.41 7.92 4.09
CA LEU A 189 -21.76 7.77 2.79
C LEU A 189 -22.64 8.31 1.64
N GLU A 190 -23.94 8.02 1.66
CA GLU A 190 -24.89 8.51 0.64
C GLU A 190 -25.04 10.04 0.71
N GLU A 191 -25.11 10.61 1.92
CA GLU A 191 -25.13 12.06 2.15
C GLU A 191 -23.85 12.71 1.65
N HIS A 192 -22.68 12.19 2.04
CA HIS A 192 -21.39 12.68 1.57
C HIS A 192 -21.26 12.62 0.04
N LEU A 193 -21.70 11.53 -0.58
CA LEU A 193 -21.68 11.42 -2.05
C LEU A 193 -22.55 12.48 -2.72
N ALA A 194 -23.73 12.76 -2.13
CA ALA A 194 -24.63 13.82 -2.62
C ALA A 194 -23.98 15.20 -2.50
N GLU A 195 -23.32 15.50 -1.37
CA GLU A 195 -22.57 16.76 -1.18
C GLU A 195 -21.43 16.93 -2.18
N VAL A 196 -20.61 15.88 -2.38
CA VAL A 196 -19.48 15.92 -3.32
C VAL A 196 -19.98 16.16 -4.75
N LYS A 197 -21.09 15.52 -5.14
CA LYS A 197 -21.72 15.75 -6.44
C LYS A 197 -22.31 17.16 -6.55
N ALA A 198 -22.99 17.66 -5.50
CA ALA A 198 -23.56 19.00 -5.48
C ALA A 198 -22.49 20.10 -5.59
N LYS A 199 -21.39 19.99 -4.83
CA LYS A 199 -20.23 20.91 -4.94
C LYS A 199 -19.68 20.95 -6.37
N LYS A 200 -19.57 19.79 -7.02
CA LYS A 200 -19.09 19.68 -8.40
C LYS A 200 -20.07 20.30 -9.39
N ASP A 201 -21.36 20.11 -9.18
CA ASP A 201 -22.42 20.72 -10.00
C ASP A 201 -22.46 22.23 -9.85
N GLN A 202 -22.24 22.77 -8.65
CA GLN A 202 -22.11 24.22 -8.42
C GLN A 202 -20.93 24.83 -9.19
N LEU A 203 -19.76 24.15 -9.15
CA LEU A 203 -18.59 24.58 -9.94
C LEU A 203 -18.88 24.60 -11.44
N LEU A 204 -19.64 23.63 -11.95
CA LEU A 204 -20.03 23.55 -13.36
C LEU A 204 -21.09 24.60 -13.75
N ALA A 205 -22.04 24.90 -12.87
CA ALA A 205 -23.10 25.87 -13.11
C ALA A 205 -22.56 27.30 -13.25
N GLY A 206 -21.55 27.66 -12.44
CA GLY A 206 -20.88 28.98 -12.51
C GLY A 206 -20.11 29.24 -13.82
N LEU A 207 -19.99 28.24 -14.70
CA LEU A 207 -19.18 28.28 -15.93
C LEU A 207 -19.99 28.23 -17.23
N GLY A 208 -21.27 28.60 -17.20
CA GLY A 208 -22.09 28.75 -18.41
C GLY A 208 -22.87 27.50 -18.86
N GLY A 209 -23.08 26.55 -17.94
CA GLY A 209 -23.92 25.36 -18.17
C GLY A 209 -23.18 24.02 -18.03
N ARG A 210 -23.82 23.07 -17.33
CA ARG A 210 -23.23 21.80 -16.89
C ARG A 210 -22.59 20.96 -18.01
N GLU A 211 -23.31 20.75 -19.12
CA GLU A 211 -22.85 19.90 -20.22
C GLU A 211 -21.74 20.56 -21.04
N ALA A 212 -21.84 21.85 -21.34
CA ALA A 212 -20.84 22.58 -22.08
C ALA A 212 -19.53 22.72 -21.28
N ALA A 213 -19.64 23.11 -20.00
CA ALA A 213 -18.51 23.22 -19.10
C ALA A 213 -17.81 21.86 -18.92
N LYS A 214 -18.55 20.78 -18.67
CA LYS A 214 -17.98 19.43 -18.53
C LYS A 214 -17.19 18.99 -19.76
N LYS A 215 -17.72 19.25 -20.97
CA LYS A 215 -17.02 18.95 -22.24
C LYS A 215 -15.70 19.71 -22.38
N VAL A 216 -15.64 20.96 -21.90
CA VAL A 216 -14.43 21.78 -21.95
C VAL A 216 -13.41 21.29 -20.93
N PHE A 217 -13.83 21.13 -19.65
CA PHE A 217 -12.90 20.80 -18.57
C PHE A 217 -12.39 19.35 -18.60
N MET A 218 -13.12 18.42 -19.18
CA MET A 218 -12.66 17.03 -19.35
C MET A 218 -11.73 16.83 -20.54
N SER A 219 -11.76 17.73 -21.55
CA SER A 219 -10.95 17.66 -22.75
C SER A 219 -9.71 18.55 -22.65
N ASN A 220 -8.51 17.96 -22.77
CA ASN A 220 -7.26 18.74 -22.78
C ASN A 220 -7.21 19.79 -23.91
N PRO A 221 -7.54 19.45 -25.18
CA PRO A 221 -7.53 20.46 -26.27
C PRO A 221 -8.52 21.61 -26.04
N ARG A 222 -9.75 21.32 -25.59
CA ARG A 222 -10.75 22.36 -25.34
C ARG A 222 -10.39 23.25 -24.17
N PHE A 223 -9.76 22.69 -23.14
CA PHE A 223 -9.27 23.46 -22.02
C PHE A 223 -8.10 24.36 -22.43
N ALA A 224 -7.18 23.87 -23.27
CA ALA A 224 -6.13 24.67 -23.85
C ALA A 224 -6.71 25.90 -24.62
N GLN A 225 -7.69 25.69 -25.49
CA GLN A 225 -8.39 26.76 -26.19
C GLN A 225 -9.07 27.76 -25.24
N LEU A 226 -9.61 27.31 -24.11
CA LEU A 226 -10.17 28.20 -23.10
C LEU A 226 -9.10 29.07 -22.45
N LEU A 227 -7.95 28.50 -22.09
CA LEU A 227 -6.81 29.22 -21.53
C LEU A 227 -6.26 30.26 -22.50
N GLU A 228 -6.11 29.90 -23.76
CA GLU A 228 -5.70 30.82 -24.86
C GLU A 228 -6.66 32.01 -25.02
N LYS A 229 -7.97 31.75 -24.98
CA LYS A 229 -9.00 32.81 -25.00
C LYS A 229 -8.93 33.77 -23.82
N LEU A 230 -8.44 33.30 -22.68
CA LEU A 230 -8.22 34.09 -21.46
C LEU A 230 -6.82 34.78 -21.47
N GLY A 231 -6.06 34.64 -22.56
CA GLY A 231 -4.73 35.22 -22.70
C GLY A 231 -3.62 34.47 -21.97
N ALA A 232 -3.87 33.27 -21.52
CA ALA A 232 -2.87 32.46 -20.80
C ALA A 232 -2.05 31.60 -21.77
N THR A 233 -0.76 31.48 -21.51
CA THR A 233 0.11 30.55 -22.24
C THR A 233 -0.22 29.11 -21.80
N VAL A 234 -0.47 28.24 -22.78
CA VAL A 234 -0.79 26.83 -22.53
C VAL A 234 0.48 26.05 -22.17
N PRO A 235 0.57 25.48 -20.96
CA PRO A 235 1.77 24.76 -20.56
C PRO A 235 1.86 23.40 -21.27
N MET A 236 3.03 23.13 -21.86
CA MET A 236 3.37 21.89 -22.54
C MET A 236 4.47 21.14 -21.81
N LYS A 237 4.55 19.84 -22.02
CA LYS A 237 5.62 18.98 -21.52
C LYS A 237 5.89 17.84 -22.48
N THR A 238 7.10 17.31 -22.47
CA THR A 238 7.43 16.08 -23.19
C THR A 238 6.89 14.87 -22.44
N SER A 239 6.11 14.03 -23.10
CA SER A 239 5.63 12.77 -22.56
C SER A 239 6.79 11.80 -22.41
N LEU A 240 7.06 11.34 -21.18
CA LEU A 240 8.08 10.33 -20.91
C LEU A 240 7.78 8.97 -21.57
N THR A 241 6.51 8.71 -21.90
CA THR A 241 6.08 7.45 -22.52
C THR A 241 6.22 7.46 -24.04
N THR A 242 5.94 8.58 -24.68
CA THR A 242 5.88 8.65 -26.14
C THR A 242 6.95 9.54 -26.76
N GLY A 243 7.70 10.30 -25.95
CA GLY A 243 8.66 11.30 -26.40
C GLY A 243 8.02 12.52 -27.10
N LYS A 244 6.68 12.58 -27.19
CA LYS A 244 5.96 13.66 -27.89
C LYS A 244 5.53 14.77 -26.93
N GLU A 245 5.41 15.97 -27.45
CA GLU A 245 4.81 17.07 -26.69
C GLU A 245 3.34 16.79 -26.33
N THR A 246 2.96 17.10 -25.12
CA THR A 246 1.60 16.96 -24.57
C THR A 246 1.31 18.09 -23.59
N TYR A 247 0.03 18.35 -23.34
CA TYR A 247 -0.39 19.37 -22.40
C TYR A 247 0.05 19.03 -20.96
N ALA A 248 0.67 19.97 -20.28
CA ALA A 248 1.07 19.87 -18.88
C ALA A 248 -0.11 20.19 -17.94
N PHE A 249 -1.17 19.38 -18.00
CA PHE A 249 -2.42 19.59 -17.27
C PHE A 249 -2.70 18.57 -16.17
N ALA A 250 -1.71 17.80 -15.75
CA ALA A 250 -1.85 16.98 -14.55
C ALA A 250 -1.82 17.87 -13.28
N LYS A 251 -2.53 17.46 -12.22
CA LYS A 251 -2.59 18.20 -10.95
C LYS A 251 -1.21 18.55 -10.38
N THR A 252 -0.18 17.79 -10.74
CA THR A 252 1.20 17.95 -10.31
C THR A 252 2.11 18.63 -11.33
N ASP A 253 1.59 19.06 -12.47
CA ASP A 253 2.40 19.73 -13.48
C ASP A 253 2.66 21.18 -13.10
N LYS A 254 3.95 21.58 -13.09
CA LYS A 254 4.39 22.92 -12.70
C LYS A 254 3.62 24.01 -13.49
N GLY A 255 3.51 23.87 -14.82
CA GLY A 255 2.80 24.85 -15.64
C GLY A 255 1.31 25.00 -15.31
N LEU A 256 0.63 23.93 -14.83
CA LEU A 256 -0.76 24.06 -14.37
C LEU A 256 -0.83 24.78 -13.01
N LEU A 257 0.15 24.57 -12.14
CA LEU A 257 0.23 25.23 -10.84
C LEU A 257 0.58 26.73 -11.01
N ASP A 258 1.46 27.05 -11.97
CA ASP A 258 1.77 28.43 -12.32
C ASP A 258 0.51 29.19 -12.79
N LEU A 259 -0.34 28.53 -13.60
CA LEU A 259 -1.63 29.10 -14.01
C LEU A 259 -2.65 29.22 -12.88
N LEU A 260 -2.60 28.36 -11.86
CA LEU A 260 -3.44 28.47 -10.67
C LEU A 260 -3.09 29.70 -9.84
N GLU A 261 -1.81 30.09 -9.84
CA GLU A 261 -1.26 31.27 -9.16
C GLU A 261 -1.22 32.53 -10.08
N SER A 262 -1.87 32.47 -11.24
CA SER A 262 -1.90 33.56 -12.23
C SER A 262 -2.51 34.83 -11.64
N ASP A 263 -1.92 36.01 -11.94
CA ASP A 263 -2.49 37.32 -11.63
C ASP A 263 -3.83 37.59 -12.32
N ASN A 264 -4.17 36.81 -13.33
CA ASN A 264 -5.49 36.86 -13.96
C ASN A 264 -6.49 36.00 -13.18
N PRO A 265 -7.45 36.61 -12.43
CA PRO A 265 -8.39 35.86 -11.60
C PRO A 265 -9.27 34.87 -12.40
N GLN A 266 -9.52 35.14 -13.68
CA GLN A 266 -10.30 34.25 -14.54
C GLN A 266 -9.52 32.99 -14.89
N VAL A 267 -8.22 33.11 -15.14
CA VAL A 267 -7.32 31.96 -15.41
C VAL A 267 -7.21 31.10 -14.15
N SER A 268 -6.92 31.70 -13.00
CA SER A 268 -6.83 30.99 -11.73
C SER A 268 -8.15 30.26 -11.40
N ALA A 269 -9.31 30.91 -11.51
CA ALA A 269 -10.61 30.30 -11.25
C ALA A 269 -10.92 29.14 -12.19
N VAL A 270 -10.60 29.25 -13.47
CA VAL A 270 -10.82 28.20 -14.47
C VAL A 270 -9.92 26.99 -14.23
N VAL A 271 -8.67 27.22 -13.83
CA VAL A 271 -7.73 26.13 -13.46
C VAL A 271 -8.20 25.42 -12.19
N ALA A 272 -8.59 26.17 -11.15
CA ALA A 272 -9.14 25.61 -9.91
C ALA A 272 -10.38 24.74 -10.19
N ALA A 273 -11.33 25.26 -11.00
CA ALA A 273 -12.52 24.53 -11.41
C ALA A 273 -12.18 23.23 -12.16
N ARG A 274 -11.22 23.24 -13.09
CA ARG A 274 -10.75 22.05 -13.78
C ARG A 274 -10.19 21.00 -12.82
N MET A 275 -9.37 21.41 -11.88
CA MET A 275 -8.79 20.50 -10.88
C MET A 275 -9.87 19.83 -10.03
N GLY A 276 -10.87 20.58 -9.60
CA GLY A 276 -12.03 20.06 -8.84
C GLY A 276 -12.92 19.12 -9.68
N ILE A 277 -13.27 19.51 -10.89
CA ILE A 277 -14.16 18.73 -11.76
C ILE A 277 -13.53 17.41 -12.23
N LYS A 278 -12.23 17.41 -12.51
CA LYS A 278 -11.53 16.25 -13.07
C LYS A 278 -11.22 15.16 -12.02
N SER A 279 -11.23 15.50 -10.75
CA SER A 279 -11.04 14.52 -9.67
C SER A 279 -12.34 13.73 -9.46
N THR A 280 -12.31 12.42 -9.69
CA THR A 280 -13.42 11.50 -9.42
C THR A 280 -13.09 10.49 -8.32
N ILE A 281 -11.92 10.62 -7.68
CA ILE A 281 -11.42 9.63 -6.71
C ILE A 281 -12.35 9.54 -5.51
N GLU A 282 -12.78 10.68 -4.98
CA GLU A 282 -13.66 10.74 -3.81
C GLU A 282 -15.05 10.15 -4.12
N GLU A 283 -15.68 10.57 -5.23
CA GLU A 283 -16.95 10.01 -5.69
C GLU A 283 -16.88 8.50 -5.89
N THR A 284 -15.85 8.03 -6.59
CA THR A 284 -15.69 6.60 -6.92
C THR A 284 -15.43 5.77 -5.67
N ARG A 285 -14.64 6.29 -4.73
CA ARG A 285 -14.35 5.62 -3.46
C ARG A 285 -15.59 5.55 -2.58
N THR A 286 -16.32 6.67 -2.42
CA THR A 286 -17.55 6.72 -1.64
C THR A 286 -18.62 5.80 -2.22
N GLN A 287 -18.83 5.82 -3.55
CA GLN A 287 -19.78 4.91 -4.20
C GLN A 287 -19.43 3.45 -3.94
N ARG A 288 -18.14 3.08 -4.01
CA ARG A 288 -17.71 1.71 -3.75
C ARG A 288 -17.96 1.29 -2.29
N LEU A 289 -17.73 2.16 -1.33
CA LEU A 289 -18.07 1.88 0.07
C LEU A 289 -19.57 1.71 0.29
N ILE A 290 -20.41 2.52 -0.39
CA ILE A 290 -21.85 2.33 -0.41
C ILE A 290 -22.22 0.96 -0.97
N ASP A 291 -21.57 0.53 -2.05
CA ASP A 291 -21.89 -0.76 -2.65
C ASP A 291 -21.41 -1.94 -1.76
N VAL A 292 -20.27 -1.82 -1.10
CA VAL A 292 -19.82 -2.80 -0.08
C VAL A 292 -20.82 -2.88 1.09
N SER A 293 -21.30 -1.72 1.60
CA SER A 293 -22.22 -1.68 2.74
C SER A 293 -23.54 -2.42 2.51
N LYS A 294 -23.94 -2.61 1.25
CA LYS A 294 -25.13 -3.38 0.86
C LYS A 294 -24.91 -4.89 0.92
N ARG A 295 -23.65 -5.34 0.88
CA ARG A 295 -23.28 -6.75 0.80
C ARG A 295 -22.71 -7.31 2.11
N GLY A 296 -22.35 -6.45 3.07
CA GLY A 296 -21.88 -6.87 4.38
C GLY A 296 -20.75 -5.99 4.96
N PRO A 297 -20.03 -6.51 5.98
CA PRO A 297 -18.92 -5.80 6.61
C PRO A 297 -17.80 -5.48 5.63
N LEU A 298 -17.01 -4.44 5.94
CA LEU A 298 -15.93 -3.93 5.11
C LEU A 298 -14.70 -4.85 5.14
N PRO A 299 -14.38 -5.61 4.08
CA PRO A 299 -13.15 -6.38 4.01
C PRO A 299 -11.97 -5.47 3.64
N ILE A 300 -10.82 -5.70 4.29
CA ILE A 300 -9.64 -4.86 4.13
C ILE A 300 -8.54 -5.64 3.40
N MET A 301 -8.39 -5.37 2.10
CA MET A 301 -7.35 -6.01 1.29
C MET A 301 -6.04 -5.23 1.36
N LEU A 302 -5.07 -5.79 2.07
CA LEU A 302 -3.68 -5.33 2.05
C LEU A 302 -2.80 -6.37 1.34
N ASN A 303 -1.97 -5.90 0.43
CA ASN A 303 -0.96 -6.74 -0.19
C ASN A 303 0.31 -6.72 0.68
N TYR A 304 0.63 -7.85 1.29
CA TYR A 304 1.90 -8.06 1.97
C TYR A 304 3.06 -7.86 0.99
N TYR A 305 4.11 -7.14 1.38
CA TYR A 305 5.21 -6.74 0.51
C TYR A 305 4.74 -6.10 -0.81
N GLY A 306 3.79 -5.17 -0.71
CA GLY A 306 3.30 -4.41 -1.86
C GLY A 306 4.27 -3.37 -2.41
N ALA A 307 5.34 -3.06 -1.67
CA ALA A 307 6.45 -2.20 -2.05
C ALA A 307 7.79 -2.88 -1.78
N HIS A 308 8.87 -2.39 -2.42
CA HIS A 308 10.24 -2.90 -2.28
C HIS A 308 10.73 -2.92 -0.82
N THR A 309 10.31 -1.93 -0.01
CA THR A 309 10.66 -1.80 1.40
C THR A 309 9.82 -2.69 2.35
N GLY A 310 9.02 -3.60 1.80
CA GLY A 310 8.14 -4.49 2.57
C GLY A 310 6.84 -3.84 3.05
N ARG A 311 6.59 -2.56 2.76
CA ARG A 311 5.33 -1.90 3.11
C ARG A 311 4.15 -2.54 2.40
N PHE A 312 3.00 -2.51 3.04
CA PHE A 312 1.75 -2.93 2.43
C PHE A 312 1.32 -1.99 1.31
N SER A 313 0.55 -2.51 0.39
CA SER A 313 -0.23 -1.70 -0.55
C SER A 313 -1.69 -2.13 -0.52
N GLY A 314 -2.62 -1.19 -0.70
CA GLY A 314 -4.03 -1.52 -0.81
C GLY A 314 -4.33 -2.40 -2.03
N GLY A 315 -5.26 -3.32 -1.87
CA GLY A 315 -5.76 -4.21 -2.92
C GLY A 315 -7.25 -3.98 -3.21
N ASP A 316 -7.81 -4.85 -4.04
CA ASP A 316 -9.24 -4.94 -4.37
C ASP A 316 -9.88 -3.61 -4.78
N LYS A 317 -9.13 -2.76 -5.47
CA LYS A 317 -9.53 -1.41 -5.94
C LYS A 317 -9.99 -0.46 -4.82
N LEU A 318 -9.78 -0.79 -3.54
CA LEU A 318 -10.11 0.03 -2.38
C LEU A 318 -8.88 0.17 -1.48
N ASN A 319 -8.17 1.30 -1.60
CA ASN A 319 -7.00 1.56 -0.75
C ASN A 319 -7.38 2.45 0.43
N LEU A 320 -7.55 1.86 1.61
CA LEU A 320 -7.86 2.56 2.85
C LEU A 320 -6.64 3.28 3.46
N GLN A 321 -5.41 2.90 3.10
CA GLN A 321 -4.19 3.57 3.56
C GLN A 321 -4.07 5.03 3.07
N ASN A 322 -4.80 5.40 2.01
CA ASN A 322 -4.79 6.74 1.41
C ASN A 322 -6.07 7.55 1.74
N LEU A 323 -6.75 7.24 2.84
CA LEU A 323 -7.84 8.08 3.32
C LEU A 323 -7.28 9.37 3.92
N PRO A 324 -7.84 10.54 3.61
CA PRO A 324 -7.43 11.79 4.24
C PRO A 324 -7.54 11.71 5.77
N SER A 325 -6.54 12.24 6.48
CA SER A 325 -6.45 12.14 7.95
C SER A 325 -7.03 13.34 8.70
N ARG A 326 -7.59 14.34 8.01
CA ARG A 326 -8.17 15.53 8.66
C ARG A 326 -9.42 15.16 9.45
N GLN A 327 -9.58 15.77 10.63
CA GLN A 327 -10.83 15.70 11.39
C GLN A 327 -12.02 16.05 10.51
N GLY A 328 -13.14 15.34 10.68
CA GLY A 328 -14.35 15.52 9.88
C GLY A 328 -14.30 14.90 8.48
N ASN A 329 -13.36 13.99 8.21
CA ASN A 329 -13.39 13.23 6.97
C ASN A 329 -14.57 12.25 6.96
N ALA A 330 -15.61 12.56 6.20
CA ALA A 330 -16.86 11.81 6.14
C ALA A 330 -16.65 10.31 5.82
N ILE A 331 -15.67 9.97 4.97
CA ILE A 331 -15.38 8.57 4.63
C ILE A 331 -14.81 7.81 5.84
N ARG A 332 -13.91 8.43 6.63
CA ARG A 332 -13.38 7.80 7.86
C ARG A 332 -14.47 7.65 8.91
N SER A 333 -15.31 8.68 9.09
CA SER A 333 -16.42 8.67 10.03
C SER A 333 -17.48 7.60 9.70
N ALA A 334 -17.64 7.28 8.42
CA ALA A 334 -18.55 6.23 7.98
C ALA A 334 -18.01 4.79 8.20
N ILE A 335 -16.73 4.62 8.56
CA ILE A 335 -16.15 3.32 8.96
C ILE A 335 -16.37 3.17 10.46
N VAL A 336 -17.36 2.36 10.86
CA VAL A 336 -17.86 2.27 12.24
C VAL A 336 -17.53 0.91 12.87
N ALA A 337 -17.39 0.89 14.19
CA ALA A 337 -17.37 -0.34 14.94
C ALA A 337 -18.79 -0.97 14.96
N PRO A 338 -18.91 -2.31 15.05
CA PRO A 338 -20.19 -2.97 15.32
C PRO A 338 -20.84 -2.48 16.60
N GLU A 339 -22.15 -2.67 16.74
CA GLU A 339 -22.87 -2.32 17.96
C GLU A 339 -22.26 -3.00 19.18
N GLY A 340 -22.08 -2.26 20.27
CA GLY A 340 -21.43 -2.75 21.49
C GLY A 340 -19.88 -2.73 21.48
N TYR A 341 -19.28 -2.23 20.41
CA TYR A 341 -17.82 -2.13 20.23
C TYR A 341 -17.35 -0.69 19.99
N LYS A 342 -16.05 -0.50 20.13
CA LYS A 342 -15.34 0.77 19.84
C LYS A 342 -14.17 0.51 18.91
N VAL A 343 -13.82 1.51 18.13
CA VAL A 343 -12.55 1.59 17.37
C VAL A 343 -11.48 2.16 18.28
N ILE A 344 -10.31 1.53 18.30
CA ILE A 344 -9.11 2.04 18.96
C ILE A 344 -8.05 2.17 17.89
N ALA A 345 -7.56 3.38 17.66
CA ALA A 345 -6.42 3.65 16.78
C ALA A 345 -5.23 4.08 17.60
N CYS A 346 -4.05 3.59 17.22
CA CYS A 346 -2.78 3.97 17.82
C CYS A 346 -1.75 4.20 16.71
N ASP A 347 -1.23 5.42 16.64
CA ASP A 347 -0.30 5.90 15.61
C ASP A 347 1.11 6.03 16.19
N SER A 348 2.11 5.50 15.50
CA SER A 348 3.51 5.59 15.92
C SER A 348 4.07 6.95 15.54
N SER A 349 4.30 7.80 16.54
CA SER A 349 4.70 9.20 16.31
C SER A 349 6.03 9.31 15.58
N GLN A 350 6.03 9.86 14.36
CA GLN A 350 7.21 10.20 13.54
C GLN A 350 8.23 9.06 13.40
N ILE A 351 7.79 7.82 13.29
CA ILE A 351 8.65 6.62 13.35
C ILE A 351 9.84 6.69 12.37
N GLU A 352 9.63 7.14 11.13
CA GLU A 352 10.71 7.24 10.14
C GLU A 352 11.77 8.26 10.54
N ALA A 353 11.38 9.42 11.06
CA ALA A 353 12.33 10.44 11.50
C ALA A 353 13.15 9.98 12.71
N ARG A 354 12.50 9.25 13.64
CA ARG A 354 13.17 8.65 14.82
C ARG A 354 14.15 7.57 14.42
N ILE A 355 13.78 6.69 13.52
CA ILE A 355 14.67 5.65 12.97
C ILE A 355 15.83 6.28 12.21
N LEU A 356 15.58 7.30 11.38
CA LEU A 356 16.63 7.99 10.66
C LEU A 356 17.67 8.63 11.62
N ALA A 357 17.21 9.35 12.63
CA ALA A 357 18.08 9.97 13.64
C ALA A 357 18.90 8.91 14.40
N PHE A 358 18.26 7.83 14.82
CA PHE A 358 18.91 6.71 15.51
C PHE A 358 19.94 6.01 14.62
N LEU A 359 19.56 5.65 13.40
CA LEU A 359 20.42 4.98 12.43
C LEU A 359 21.65 5.83 12.05
N ALA A 360 21.45 7.13 11.92
CA ALA A 360 22.53 8.09 11.63
C ALA A 360 23.41 8.41 12.85
N LYS A 361 23.01 7.99 14.06
CA LYS A 361 23.64 8.43 15.33
C LYS A 361 23.65 9.95 15.48
N GLN A 362 22.55 10.62 15.05
CA GLN A 362 22.33 12.04 15.23
C GLN A 362 21.81 12.30 16.65
N THR A 363 22.72 12.34 17.61
CA THR A 363 22.44 12.25 19.06
C THR A 363 21.58 13.40 19.59
N ASP A 364 21.80 14.62 19.11
CA ASP A 364 20.99 15.80 19.46
C ASP A 364 19.51 15.63 19.04
N LEU A 365 19.26 15.14 17.84
CA LEU A 365 17.90 14.87 17.35
C LEU A 365 17.26 13.68 18.08
N VAL A 366 18.03 12.63 18.37
CA VAL A 366 17.57 11.48 19.18
C VAL A 366 17.15 11.95 20.56
N GLU A 367 17.92 12.85 21.21
CA GLU A 367 17.61 13.37 22.52
C GLU A 367 16.35 14.25 22.51
N GLN A 368 16.18 15.11 21.51
CA GLN A 368 14.93 15.88 21.32
C GLN A 368 13.71 14.96 21.24
N PHE A 369 13.81 13.84 20.51
CA PHE A 369 12.72 12.85 20.45
C PHE A 369 12.46 12.18 21.81
N ARG A 370 13.49 11.93 22.63
CA ARG A 370 13.32 11.37 23.98
C ARG A 370 12.64 12.34 24.93
N GLN A 371 12.94 13.63 24.81
CA GLN A 371 12.33 14.69 25.61
C GLN A 371 10.89 15.00 25.20
N GLY A 372 10.43 14.46 24.07
CA GLY A 372 9.08 14.71 23.54
C GLY A 372 8.94 16.07 22.85
N ASP A 373 10.04 16.65 22.42
CA ASP A 373 10.06 17.94 21.74
C ASP A 373 9.34 17.87 20.39
N ASP A 374 8.70 18.99 20.00
CA ASP A 374 8.24 19.18 18.63
C ASP A 374 9.43 19.54 17.72
N VAL A 375 10.14 18.53 17.24
CA VAL A 375 11.32 18.69 16.39
C VAL A 375 11.04 19.46 15.11
N TYR A 376 9.79 19.45 14.62
CA TYR A 376 9.38 20.24 13.45
C TYR A 376 9.33 21.72 13.77
N GLN A 377 8.76 22.07 14.94
CA GLN A 377 8.68 23.45 15.40
C GLN A 377 10.05 23.98 15.78
N LEU A 378 10.89 23.17 16.45
CA LEU A 378 12.26 23.58 16.80
C LEU A 378 13.08 23.88 15.54
N PHE A 379 13.06 22.98 14.56
CA PHE A 379 13.76 23.20 13.29
C PHE A 379 13.22 24.43 12.53
N ALA A 380 11.91 24.61 12.52
CA ALA A 380 11.27 25.78 11.90
C ALA A 380 11.68 27.09 12.59
N GLY A 381 11.78 27.08 13.93
CA GLY A 381 12.21 28.22 14.73
C GLY A 381 13.63 28.67 14.42
N ASP A 382 14.56 27.74 14.23
CA ASP A 382 15.95 28.05 13.83
C ASP A 382 16.04 28.84 12.51
N LEU A 383 15.10 28.62 11.62
CA LEU A 383 15.10 29.19 10.27
C LEU A 383 14.13 30.39 10.12
N GLY A 384 13.23 30.60 11.11
CA GLY A 384 12.16 31.60 11.02
C GLY A 384 11.08 31.24 10.00
N VAL A 385 10.83 29.92 9.77
CA VAL A 385 9.83 29.42 8.82
C VAL A 385 8.64 28.79 9.55
N SER A 386 7.58 28.44 8.80
CA SER A 386 6.41 27.80 9.40
C SER A 386 6.71 26.35 9.84
N ARG A 387 5.96 25.85 10.84
CA ARG A 387 6.02 24.44 11.27
C ARG A 387 5.81 23.46 10.12
N PHE A 388 4.96 23.79 9.13
CA PHE A 388 4.75 23.00 7.93
C PHE A 388 6.05 22.85 7.12
N VAL A 389 6.80 23.92 6.92
CA VAL A 389 8.11 23.87 6.24
C VAL A 389 9.08 23.03 7.07
N GLY A 390 9.14 23.22 8.40
CA GLY A 390 9.97 22.41 9.31
C GLY A 390 9.65 20.91 9.21
N LYS A 391 8.37 20.54 9.20
CA LYS A 391 7.91 19.14 9.00
C LYS A 391 8.38 18.59 7.66
N THR A 392 8.24 19.37 6.59
CA THR A 392 8.69 18.97 5.25
C THR A 392 10.21 18.80 5.18
N CYS A 393 10.97 19.64 5.90
CA CYS A 393 12.42 19.48 6.02
C CYS A 393 12.81 18.17 6.69
N ILE A 394 12.29 17.90 7.87
CA ILE A 394 12.65 16.70 8.65
C ILE A 394 12.30 15.41 7.90
N LEU A 395 11.11 15.35 7.29
CA LEU A 395 10.64 14.16 6.59
C LEU A 395 11.18 14.02 5.15
N GLY A 396 11.56 15.13 4.49
CA GLY A 396 11.95 15.11 3.08
C GLY A 396 13.46 15.20 2.85
N LEU A 397 14.14 16.11 3.56
CA LEU A 397 15.57 16.36 3.32
C LEU A 397 16.48 15.25 3.88
N GLY A 398 15.96 14.40 4.78
CA GLY A 398 16.68 13.29 5.39
C GLY A 398 17.21 12.24 4.39
N TYR A 399 16.73 12.27 3.16
CA TYR A 399 17.06 11.30 2.11
C TYR A 399 17.77 11.90 0.89
N GLY A 400 18.38 13.09 1.07
CA GLY A 400 19.22 13.71 0.05
C GLY A 400 18.47 14.55 -0.99
N MET A 401 17.23 14.95 -0.72
CA MET A 401 16.44 15.82 -1.60
C MET A 401 17.19 17.12 -1.91
N GLY A 402 17.24 17.53 -3.19
CA GLY A 402 17.82 18.80 -3.65
C GLY A 402 16.85 19.98 -3.47
N ALA A 403 17.39 21.21 -3.60
CA ALA A 403 16.62 22.45 -3.38
C ALA A 403 15.43 22.61 -4.34
N GLU A 404 15.61 22.34 -5.62
CA GLU A 404 14.55 22.43 -6.63
C GLU A 404 13.38 21.47 -6.29
N LYS A 405 13.68 20.23 -5.97
CA LYS A 405 12.65 19.25 -5.59
C LYS A 405 11.99 19.61 -4.25
N PHE A 406 12.72 20.22 -3.35
CA PHE A 406 12.20 20.69 -2.06
C PHE A 406 11.22 21.85 -2.26
N GLU A 407 11.58 22.86 -3.05
CA GLU A 407 10.70 23.96 -3.46
C GLU A 407 9.40 23.44 -4.09
N ASP A 408 9.53 22.57 -5.11
CA ASP A 408 8.41 21.92 -5.75
C ASP A 408 7.51 21.15 -4.77
N THR A 409 8.10 20.49 -3.76
CA THR A 409 7.35 19.72 -2.73
C THR A 409 6.55 20.66 -1.83
N LEU A 410 7.12 21.77 -1.41
CA LEU A 410 6.42 22.78 -0.61
C LEU A 410 5.30 23.44 -1.39
N ARG A 411 5.54 23.80 -2.65
CA ARG A 411 4.56 24.45 -3.53
C ARG A 411 3.35 23.57 -3.83
N ARG A 412 3.57 22.29 -4.09
CA ARG A 412 2.49 21.33 -4.43
C ARG A 412 1.78 20.76 -3.22
N GLY A 413 2.39 20.86 -2.05
CA GLY A 413 2.05 20.01 -0.91
C GLY A 413 2.40 18.54 -1.19
N SER A 414 2.69 17.79 -0.15
CA SER A 414 2.95 16.36 -0.26
C SER A 414 2.17 15.60 0.82
N PRO A 415 1.09 14.92 0.45
CA PRO A 415 0.34 14.10 1.41
C PRO A 415 1.20 13.04 2.09
N SER A 416 2.21 12.51 1.38
CA SER A 416 3.13 11.50 1.92
C SER A 416 4.14 12.07 2.94
N ILE A 417 4.46 13.36 2.85
CA ILE A 417 5.42 14.01 3.76
C ILE A 417 4.71 14.78 4.87
N ALA A 418 3.72 15.59 4.50
CA ALA A 418 3.08 16.53 5.43
C ALA A 418 1.76 16.02 6.02
N GLY A 419 1.17 14.96 5.46
CA GLY A 419 -0.13 14.43 5.88
C GLY A 419 -1.31 15.37 5.58
N ASN A 420 -1.07 16.47 4.86
CA ASN A 420 -2.08 17.47 4.52
C ASN A 420 -1.82 18.10 3.16
N THR A 421 -2.69 19.02 2.75
CA THR A 421 -2.58 19.80 1.50
C THR A 421 -1.99 21.19 1.73
N ASP A 422 -1.35 21.45 2.88
CA ASP A 422 -0.70 22.72 3.11
C ASP A 422 0.42 22.91 2.09
N THR A 423 0.60 24.15 1.69
CA THR A 423 1.61 24.56 0.71
C THR A 423 2.38 25.75 1.26
N ALA A 424 3.59 25.94 0.79
CA ALA A 424 4.36 27.13 1.06
C ALA A 424 5.10 27.54 -0.20
N LEU A 425 5.14 28.85 -0.45
CA LEU A 425 5.92 29.45 -1.52
C LEU A 425 7.24 29.94 -0.96
N ILE A 426 8.32 29.41 -1.50
CA ILE A 426 9.69 29.89 -1.25
C ILE A 426 10.39 30.01 -2.59
N ASP A 427 11.37 30.87 -2.71
CA ASP A 427 12.20 30.97 -3.90
C ASP A 427 13.40 29.99 -3.86
N ASP A 428 14.10 29.86 -4.99
CA ASP A 428 15.27 29.00 -5.13
C ASP A 428 16.41 29.35 -4.13
N VAL A 429 16.56 30.63 -3.80
CA VAL A 429 17.59 31.09 -2.85
C VAL A 429 17.26 30.61 -1.44
N GLU A 430 16.02 30.78 -1.02
CA GLU A 430 15.54 30.31 0.29
C GLU A 430 15.53 28.77 0.36
N ALA A 431 15.11 28.08 -0.70
CA ALA A 431 15.17 26.64 -0.78
C ALA A 431 16.61 26.11 -0.60
N LYS A 432 17.59 26.73 -1.26
CA LYS A 432 19.01 26.42 -1.08
C LYS A 432 19.48 26.69 0.34
N ARG A 433 19.12 27.85 0.92
CA ARG A 433 19.46 28.20 2.30
C ARG A 433 19.00 27.14 3.29
N ILE A 434 17.73 26.73 3.19
CA ILE A 434 17.14 25.72 4.07
C ILE A 434 17.84 24.37 3.91
N VAL A 435 18.05 23.91 2.69
CA VAL A 435 18.71 22.61 2.40
C VAL A 435 20.16 22.60 2.90
N TYR A 436 20.91 23.70 2.74
CA TYR A 436 22.28 23.80 3.26
C TYR A 436 22.29 23.83 4.80
N TYR A 437 21.37 24.56 5.43
CA TYR A 437 21.23 24.57 6.88
C TYR A 437 20.93 23.18 7.43
N TYR A 438 19.95 22.46 6.84
CA TYR A 438 19.62 21.07 7.22
C TYR A 438 20.85 20.16 7.18
N ARG A 439 21.59 20.20 6.08
CA ARG A 439 22.78 19.36 5.86
C ARG A 439 23.95 19.72 6.78
N GLY A 440 24.02 20.93 7.24
CA GLY A 440 24.99 21.39 8.24
C GLY A 440 24.60 20.98 9.65
N LYS A 441 23.35 21.24 10.04
CA LYS A 441 22.81 20.90 11.35
C LYS A 441 22.80 19.38 11.60
N PHE A 442 22.36 18.62 10.63
CA PHE A 442 22.26 17.15 10.72
C PHE A 442 23.38 16.47 9.93
N ALA A 443 24.63 16.79 10.30
CA ALA A 443 25.81 16.30 9.59
C ALA A 443 25.96 14.77 9.66
N ALA A 444 25.49 14.13 10.74
CA ALA A 444 25.54 12.68 10.88
C ALA A 444 24.58 11.97 9.88
N ILE A 445 23.43 12.55 9.61
CA ILE A 445 22.50 12.04 8.57
C ILE A 445 23.17 12.11 7.19
N LYS A 446 23.83 13.24 6.87
CA LYS A 446 24.60 13.37 5.62
C LYS A 446 25.79 12.38 5.57
N GLY A 447 26.40 12.10 6.72
CA GLY A 447 27.44 11.08 6.86
C GLY A 447 26.94 9.67 6.50
N LEU A 448 25.72 9.34 6.96
CA LEU A 448 25.08 8.06 6.66
C LEU A 448 24.82 7.87 5.14
N TRP A 449 24.47 8.94 4.40
CA TRP A 449 24.33 8.83 2.94
C TRP A 449 25.64 8.41 2.28
N LYS A 450 26.77 9.02 2.69
CA LYS A 450 28.10 8.65 2.17
C LYS A 450 28.51 7.25 2.56
N GLU A 451 28.18 6.82 3.78
CA GLU A 451 28.39 5.43 4.22
C GLU A 451 27.64 4.46 3.29
N CYS A 452 26.37 4.75 2.99
CA CYS A 452 25.54 3.94 2.10
C CYS A 452 25.99 3.99 0.62
N ASP A 453 26.59 5.08 0.15
CA ASP A 453 27.28 5.08 -1.16
C ASP A 453 28.47 4.10 -1.16
N GLY A 454 29.22 4.02 -0.06
CA GLY A 454 30.28 3.02 0.15
C GLY A 454 29.73 1.59 0.19
N VAL A 455 28.57 1.38 0.79
CA VAL A 455 27.86 0.07 0.78
C VAL A 455 27.55 -0.36 -0.66
N LEU A 456 26.98 0.53 -1.49
CA LEU A 456 26.72 0.22 -2.91
C LEU A 456 28.00 -0.15 -3.66
N THR A 457 29.09 0.59 -3.41
CA THR A 457 30.40 0.29 -4.00
C THR A 457 30.90 -1.11 -3.63
N ASN A 458 30.79 -1.48 -2.36
CA ASN A 458 31.20 -2.80 -1.86
C ASN A 458 30.32 -3.91 -2.43
N MET A 459 29.00 -3.73 -2.46
CA MET A 459 28.05 -4.71 -3.02
C MET A 459 28.36 -5.00 -4.50
N VAL A 460 28.61 -3.96 -5.31
CA VAL A 460 29.00 -4.12 -6.72
C VAL A 460 30.36 -4.83 -6.85
N ALA A 461 31.26 -4.62 -5.91
CA ALA A 461 32.55 -5.31 -5.85
C ALA A 461 32.45 -6.74 -5.28
N GLY A 462 31.26 -7.26 -5.00
CA GLY A 462 31.06 -8.62 -4.47
C GLY A 462 31.44 -8.79 -3.00
N LYS A 463 31.44 -7.72 -2.20
CA LYS A 463 31.85 -7.72 -0.79
C LYS A 463 30.67 -7.68 0.14
N ASP A 464 30.74 -8.44 1.22
CA ASP A 464 29.82 -8.38 2.36
C ASP A 464 30.30 -7.33 3.39
N GLY A 465 29.42 -6.94 4.31
CA GLY A 465 29.77 -6.05 5.42
C GLY A 465 28.60 -5.73 6.34
N VAL A 466 28.85 -4.81 7.26
CA VAL A 466 27.90 -4.39 8.30
C VAL A 466 27.72 -2.88 8.23
N ILE A 467 26.46 -2.44 8.31
CA ILE A 467 26.09 -1.01 8.41
C ILE A 467 25.89 -0.64 9.88
N ARG A 468 25.17 -1.51 10.60
CA ARG A 468 24.91 -1.46 12.05
C ARG A 468 24.85 -2.89 12.57
N ASP A 469 24.94 -3.08 13.89
CA ASP A 469 24.94 -4.42 14.51
C ASP A 469 23.76 -5.30 14.10
N PHE A 470 22.64 -4.68 13.71
CA PHE A 470 21.41 -5.32 13.27
C PHE A 470 21.15 -5.22 11.74
N LEU A 471 22.09 -4.65 10.97
CA LEU A 471 22.01 -4.47 9.52
C LEU A 471 23.31 -4.91 8.86
N SER A 472 23.28 -5.99 8.11
CA SER A 472 24.37 -6.43 7.24
C SER A 472 24.01 -6.26 5.77
N TYR A 473 25.00 -6.36 4.89
CA TYR A 473 24.79 -6.35 3.45
C TYR A 473 25.63 -7.42 2.76
N THR A 474 25.10 -7.94 1.69
CA THR A 474 25.73 -8.86 0.75
C THR A 474 25.58 -8.29 -0.66
N PRO A 475 26.21 -8.85 -1.71
CA PRO A 475 25.98 -8.43 -3.09
C PRO A 475 24.52 -8.46 -3.53
N ASP A 476 23.66 -9.29 -2.89
CA ASP A 476 22.26 -9.46 -3.23
C ASP A 476 21.33 -8.41 -2.60
N GLY A 477 21.77 -7.75 -1.51
CA GLY A 477 20.92 -6.81 -0.80
C GLY A 477 21.37 -6.50 0.63
N ILE A 478 20.50 -5.84 1.38
CA ILE A 478 20.69 -5.50 2.80
C ILE A 478 19.79 -6.39 3.64
N GLU A 479 20.39 -7.13 4.56
CA GLU A 479 19.69 -7.98 5.53
C GLU A 479 19.10 -7.12 6.64
N LEU A 480 17.86 -7.39 6.97
CA LEU A 480 17.06 -6.67 7.95
C LEU A 480 16.94 -7.48 9.26
N PRO A 481 16.67 -6.85 10.41
CA PRO A 481 16.64 -7.52 11.71
C PRO A 481 15.56 -8.62 11.84
N ASN A 482 14.52 -8.59 11.00
CA ASN A 482 13.49 -9.63 10.93
C ASN A 482 13.89 -10.84 10.04
N GLY A 483 15.11 -10.91 9.52
CA GLY A 483 15.58 -11.94 8.62
C GLY A 483 15.15 -11.79 7.15
N MET A 484 14.50 -10.67 6.81
CA MET A 484 14.16 -10.33 5.42
C MET A 484 15.29 -9.53 4.77
N MET A 485 15.24 -9.36 3.45
CA MET A 485 16.27 -8.66 2.68
C MET A 485 15.68 -7.58 1.78
N LEU A 486 16.27 -6.38 1.83
CA LEU A 486 16.10 -5.36 0.80
C LEU A 486 16.96 -5.73 -0.42
N ARG A 487 16.34 -6.29 -1.46
CA ARG A 487 17.04 -6.82 -2.63
C ARG A 487 17.31 -5.74 -3.68
N TYR A 488 18.56 -5.66 -4.12
CA TYR A 488 18.96 -4.81 -5.25
C TYR A 488 19.40 -5.70 -6.43
N ASN A 489 18.41 -6.30 -7.09
CA ASN A 489 18.66 -7.29 -8.14
C ASN A 489 19.53 -6.71 -9.27
N ARG A 490 20.62 -7.42 -9.63
CA ARG A 490 21.57 -6.99 -10.66
C ARG A 490 22.15 -5.60 -10.41
N LEU A 491 22.41 -5.23 -9.17
CA LEU A 491 23.05 -3.95 -8.84
C LEU A 491 24.36 -3.79 -9.62
N CYS A 492 24.50 -2.68 -10.33
CA CYS A 492 25.67 -2.39 -11.15
C CYS A 492 25.93 -0.89 -11.26
N GLN A 493 27.14 -0.53 -11.73
CA GLN A 493 27.47 0.83 -12.13
C GLN A 493 26.86 1.10 -13.51
N GLY A 494 26.02 2.11 -13.63
CA GLY A 494 25.49 2.66 -14.87
C GLY A 494 26.20 3.96 -15.30
N GLU A 495 25.70 4.62 -16.33
CA GLU A 495 26.25 5.90 -16.83
C GLU A 495 26.08 7.03 -15.80
N ASP A 496 24.90 7.11 -15.15
CA ASP A 496 24.53 8.17 -14.18
C ASP A 496 24.71 7.76 -12.72
N GLY A 497 25.48 6.71 -12.43
CA GLY A 497 25.69 6.18 -11.07
C GLY A 497 25.20 4.74 -10.90
N TYR A 498 24.95 4.32 -9.66
CA TYR A 498 24.47 2.97 -9.40
C TYR A 498 23.02 2.79 -9.85
N GLN A 499 22.72 1.59 -10.36
CA GLN A 499 21.38 1.21 -10.79
C GLN A 499 21.10 -0.27 -10.47
N TYR A 500 19.84 -0.61 -10.27
CA TYR A 500 19.39 -1.99 -10.06
C TYR A 500 18.11 -2.28 -10.84
N LEU A 501 17.84 -3.56 -11.07
CA LEU A 501 16.63 -4.03 -11.73
C LEU A 501 15.44 -3.97 -10.76
N ALA A 502 14.52 -3.06 -11.02
CA ALA A 502 13.31 -2.93 -10.23
C ALA A 502 12.12 -3.68 -10.84
N HIS A 503 11.12 -3.95 -9.99
CA HIS A 503 9.87 -4.53 -10.43
C HIS A 503 9.14 -3.59 -11.42
N PRO A 504 8.53 -4.09 -12.51
CA PRO A 504 7.80 -3.27 -13.48
C PRO A 504 6.76 -2.33 -12.88
N ARG A 505 6.09 -2.74 -11.78
CA ARG A 505 5.15 -1.89 -11.05
C ARG A 505 5.80 -0.71 -10.33
N GLU A 506 7.01 -0.85 -9.84
CA GLU A 506 7.76 0.23 -9.18
C GLU A 506 8.22 1.25 -10.21
N VAL A 507 8.70 0.81 -11.35
CA VAL A 507 9.03 1.69 -12.48
C VAL A 507 7.79 2.45 -12.95
N HIS A 508 6.66 1.78 -13.07
CA HIS A 508 5.41 2.45 -13.45
C HIS A 508 5.00 3.53 -12.44
N LYS A 509 5.16 3.30 -11.14
CA LYS A 509 4.89 4.31 -10.11
C LYS A 509 5.84 5.51 -10.20
N LEU A 510 7.12 5.26 -10.44
CA LEU A 510 8.16 6.30 -10.48
C LEU A 510 8.17 7.06 -11.80
N THR A 511 7.98 6.38 -12.93
CA THR A 511 8.11 6.97 -14.27
C THR A 511 6.78 7.29 -14.94
N LYS A 512 5.63 6.84 -14.37
CA LYS A 512 4.29 6.89 -14.99
C LYS A 512 4.22 6.23 -16.37
N ASN A 513 5.19 5.42 -16.73
CA ASN A 513 5.26 4.73 -18.01
C ASN A 513 4.56 3.38 -17.94
N LYS A 514 3.73 3.07 -18.93
CA LYS A 514 3.28 1.70 -19.18
C LYS A 514 4.47 0.93 -19.73
N VAL A 515 4.99 0.02 -18.92
CA VAL A 515 6.01 -0.93 -19.39
C VAL A 515 5.30 -1.91 -20.33
N ALA A 516 5.71 -1.94 -21.58
CA ALA A 516 5.28 -2.99 -22.49
C ALA A 516 5.89 -4.32 -22.01
N ASP A 517 5.11 -5.38 -22.08
CA ASP A 517 5.49 -6.78 -21.74
C ASP A 517 6.51 -7.36 -22.75
N THR A 518 7.50 -6.61 -23.14
CA THR A 518 8.55 -7.07 -24.03
C THR A 518 9.84 -7.25 -23.25
N ASP A 519 10.45 -8.40 -23.39
CA ASP A 519 11.72 -8.83 -22.77
C ASP A 519 12.90 -7.85 -22.94
N ASP A 520 12.76 -6.83 -23.80
CA ASP A 520 13.82 -5.89 -24.17
C ASP A 520 13.84 -4.57 -23.37
N LYS A 521 12.88 -4.32 -22.48
CA LYS A 521 12.88 -3.12 -21.63
C LYS A 521 13.15 -3.47 -20.18
N ILE A 522 14.41 -3.71 -19.88
CA ILE A 522 14.92 -3.84 -18.53
C ILE A 522 14.68 -2.52 -17.79
N ASN A 523 13.92 -2.58 -16.70
CA ASN A 523 13.54 -1.41 -15.91
C ASN A 523 14.61 -1.11 -14.86
N TRP A 524 15.62 -0.38 -15.24
CA TRP A 524 16.66 0.10 -14.34
C TRP A 524 16.18 1.30 -13.54
N ILE A 525 16.46 1.30 -12.25
CA ILE A 525 16.25 2.43 -11.33
C ILE A 525 17.60 2.85 -10.77
N ASN A 526 17.88 4.15 -10.85
CA ASN A 526 19.05 4.74 -10.22
C ASN A 526 18.92 4.72 -8.70
N ILE A 527 20.03 4.39 -8.02
CA ILE A 527 20.14 4.33 -6.57
C ILE A 527 21.41 5.03 -6.11
N TYR A 528 21.33 5.67 -4.97
CA TYR A 528 22.42 6.40 -4.32
C TYR A 528 22.25 6.31 -2.81
N GLY A 529 23.26 6.67 -2.03
CA GLY A 529 23.27 6.48 -0.58
C GLY A 529 22.04 7.04 0.14
N GLY A 530 21.58 8.24 -0.20
CA GLY A 530 20.36 8.81 0.37
C GLY A 530 19.11 7.97 0.09
N LYS A 531 19.03 7.35 -1.09
CA LYS A 531 17.91 6.45 -1.46
C LYS A 531 18.01 5.10 -0.76
N VAL A 532 19.23 4.60 -0.53
CA VAL A 532 19.46 3.41 0.31
C VAL A 532 18.98 3.68 1.74
N VAL A 533 19.33 4.84 2.32
CA VAL A 533 18.87 5.24 3.66
C VAL A 533 17.35 5.31 3.73
N GLU A 534 16.69 5.91 2.73
CA GLU A 534 15.22 5.95 2.65
C GLU A 534 14.63 4.52 2.68
N ASN A 535 15.18 3.61 1.88
CA ASN A 535 14.70 2.23 1.80
C ASN A 535 14.88 1.49 3.14
N ILE A 536 16.04 1.66 3.80
CA ILE A 536 16.31 1.05 5.12
C ILE A 536 15.34 1.62 6.15
N VAL A 537 15.18 2.93 6.25
CA VAL A 537 14.30 3.58 7.23
C VAL A 537 12.85 3.13 7.06
N GLN A 538 12.36 3.10 5.82
CA GLN A 538 11.02 2.62 5.52
C GLN A 538 10.82 1.14 5.87
N ALA A 539 11.83 0.30 5.62
CA ALA A 539 11.77 -1.13 5.95
C ALA A 539 11.78 -1.34 7.46
N LEU A 540 12.64 -0.64 8.20
CA LEU A 540 12.71 -0.72 9.65
C LEU A 540 11.44 -0.19 10.31
N ALA A 541 10.87 0.92 9.83
CA ALA A 541 9.58 1.43 10.31
C ALA A 541 8.46 0.39 10.13
N ARG A 542 8.40 -0.24 8.96
CA ARG A 542 7.44 -1.33 8.70
C ARG A 542 7.66 -2.50 9.66
N ILE A 543 8.90 -2.90 9.93
CA ILE A 543 9.20 -4.00 10.85
C ILE A 543 8.70 -3.66 12.25
N VAL A 544 9.04 -2.49 12.79
CA VAL A 544 8.57 -2.04 14.11
C VAL A 544 7.05 -2.10 14.22
N VAL A 545 6.34 -1.46 13.31
CA VAL A 545 4.87 -1.36 13.36
C VAL A 545 4.21 -2.73 13.18
N SER A 546 4.79 -3.62 12.36
CA SER A 546 4.24 -4.96 12.16
C SER A 546 4.54 -5.91 13.33
N GLU A 547 5.70 -5.82 13.97
CA GLU A 547 6.01 -6.54 15.22
C GLU A 547 5.05 -6.10 16.33
N GLN A 548 4.79 -4.79 16.44
CA GLN A 548 3.80 -4.23 17.37
C GLN A 548 2.39 -4.75 17.07
N ALA A 549 1.95 -4.78 15.80
CA ALA A 549 0.66 -5.33 15.41
C ALA A 549 0.52 -6.80 15.84
N THR A 550 1.58 -7.60 15.65
CA THR A 550 1.60 -9.00 16.10
C THR A 550 1.51 -9.11 17.62
N ALA A 551 2.25 -8.30 18.37
CA ALA A 551 2.23 -8.31 19.83
C ALA A 551 0.86 -7.87 20.38
N ILE A 552 0.21 -6.86 19.80
CA ILE A 552 -1.15 -6.43 20.15
C ILE A 552 -2.15 -7.57 19.91
N THR A 553 -2.05 -8.25 18.76
CA THR A 553 -2.92 -9.39 18.43
C THR A 553 -2.72 -10.55 19.41
N GLN A 554 -1.47 -10.86 19.77
CA GLN A 554 -1.15 -11.90 20.77
C GLN A 554 -1.64 -11.56 22.18
N ALA A 555 -1.76 -10.26 22.51
CA ALA A 555 -2.34 -9.80 23.74
C ALA A 555 -3.89 -9.90 23.79
N GLY A 556 -4.52 -10.43 22.73
CA GLY A 556 -5.96 -10.66 22.65
C GLY A 556 -6.74 -9.56 21.92
N TYR A 557 -6.07 -8.59 21.31
CA TYR A 557 -6.69 -7.49 20.57
C TYR A 557 -6.27 -7.54 19.08
N PRO A 558 -6.98 -8.28 18.22
CA PRO A 558 -6.63 -8.40 16.81
C PRO A 558 -6.55 -7.04 16.12
N VAL A 559 -5.45 -6.78 15.42
CA VAL A 559 -5.33 -5.61 14.55
C VAL A 559 -6.14 -5.87 13.29
N VAL A 560 -7.19 -5.08 13.08
CA VAL A 560 -8.18 -5.26 12.00
C VAL A 560 -7.92 -4.35 10.80
N LEU A 561 -7.08 -3.33 10.97
CA LEU A 561 -6.61 -2.45 9.90
C LEU A 561 -5.23 -1.89 10.28
N GLN A 562 -4.31 -1.85 9.32
CA GLN A 562 -3.03 -1.18 9.45
C GLN A 562 -2.91 -0.10 8.38
N VAL A 563 -2.64 1.16 8.80
CA VAL A 563 -2.50 2.30 7.91
C VAL A 563 -1.13 2.95 8.15
N HIS A 564 -0.17 2.68 7.27
CA HIS A 564 1.22 3.14 7.40
C HIS A 564 1.85 2.77 8.75
N ASP A 565 1.90 3.71 9.68
CA ASP A 565 2.44 3.62 11.03
C ASP A 565 1.36 3.51 12.13
N GLU A 566 0.10 3.35 11.74
CA GLU A 566 -1.06 3.25 12.63
C GLU A 566 -1.60 1.81 12.66
N ASN A 567 -1.81 1.28 13.87
CA ASN A 567 -2.51 0.02 14.11
C ASN A 567 -3.91 0.32 14.68
N ILE A 568 -4.93 -0.36 14.14
CA ILE A 568 -6.33 -0.15 14.51
C ILE A 568 -6.94 -1.49 14.97
N CYS A 569 -7.56 -1.48 16.14
CA CYS A 569 -8.29 -2.59 16.73
C CYS A 569 -9.77 -2.23 16.92
N VAL A 570 -10.60 -3.25 17.08
CA VAL A 570 -11.99 -3.12 17.51
C VAL A 570 -12.17 -3.97 18.76
N ALA A 571 -12.62 -3.35 19.85
CA ALA A 571 -12.83 -4.03 21.13
C ALA A 571 -14.20 -3.69 21.71
N SER A 572 -14.74 -4.55 22.59
CA SER A 572 -16.00 -4.29 23.27
C SER A 572 -15.91 -2.97 24.05
N ILE A 573 -17.04 -2.29 24.25
CA ILE A 573 -17.09 -1.04 25.04
C ILE A 573 -16.45 -1.22 26.42
N LYS A 574 -16.61 -2.40 27.01
CA LYS A 574 -16.04 -2.72 28.35
C LYS A 574 -14.53 -2.86 28.33
N ASP A 575 -13.97 -3.35 27.23
CA ASP A 575 -12.53 -3.62 27.09
C ASP A 575 -11.77 -2.51 26.35
N ALA A 576 -12.46 -1.54 25.74
CA ALA A 576 -11.83 -0.55 24.88
C ALA A 576 -10.70 0.23 25.57
N ALA A 577 -10.88 0.64 26.82
CA ALA A 577 -9.83 1.33 27.60
C ALA A 577 -8.62 0.42 27.90
N THR A 578 -8.86 -0.86 28.18
CA THR A 578 -7.79 -1.85 28.40
C THR A 578 -7.03 -2.12 27.09
N ALA A 579 -7.76 -2.25 25.98
CA ALA A 579 -7.16 -2.40 24.65
C ALA A 579 -6.27 -1.20 24.30
N GLN A 580 -6.72 0.03 24.55
CA GLN A 580 -5.93 1.24 24.34
C GLN A 580 -4.62 1.21 25.16
N GLN A 581 -4.70 0.90 26.46
CA GLN A 581 -3.51 0.81 27.32
C GLN A 581 -2.52 -0.26 26.85
N VAL A 582 -3.02 -1.41 26.37
CA VAL A 582 -2.17 -2.46 25.78
C VAL A 582 -1.50 -1.95 24.51
N MET A 583 -2.24 -1.31 23.62
CA MET A 583 -1.70 -0.75 22.37
C MET A 583 -0.65 0.32 22.65
N GLU A 584 -0.91 1.28 23.56
CA GLU A 584 0.05 2.33 23.94
C GLU A 584 1.34 1.72 24.50
N ARG A 585 1.22 0.76 25.41
CA ARG A 585 2.38 0.07 25.98
C ARG A 585 3.20 -0.64 24.91
N VAL A 586 2.56 -1.40 24.03
CA VAL A 586 3.25 -2.14 22.97
C VAL A 586 3.89 -1.19 21.97
N MET A 587 3.16 -0.15 21.52
CA MET A 587 3.64 0.79 20.51
C MET A 587 4.66 1.81 21.04
N SER A 588 4.82 1.92 22.37
CA SER A 588 5.88 2.70 23.03
C SER A 588 7.08 1.83 23.45
N THR A 589 7.05 0.51 23.22
CA THR A 589 8.16 -0.38 23.56
C THR A 589 9.12 -0.52 22.38
N PRO A 590 10.41 -0.15 22.53
CA PRO A 590 11.41 -0.32 21.49
C PRO A 590 11.57 -1.79 21.07
N PRO A 591 11.89 -2.06 19.79
CA PRO A 591 12.14 -3.42 19.33
C PRO A 591 13.44 -3.98 19.95
N SER A 592 13.53 -5.29 20.13
CA SER A 592 14.68 -5.95 20.76
C SER A 592 16.03 -5.72 20.05
N TRP A 593 15.98 -5.51 18.74
CA TRP A 593 17.16 -5.20 17.91
C TRP A 593 17.61 -3.73 17.98
N ALA A 594 16.80 -2.82 18.57
CA ALA A 594 17.15 -1.42 18.78
C ALA A 594 16.54 -0.91 20.12
N PRO A 595 17.04 -1.37 21.27
CA PRO A 595 16.46 -1.05 22.59
C PRO A 595 16.53 0.44 22.96
N ASP A 596 17.45 1.19 22.36
CA ASP A 596 17.62 2.63 22.59
C ASP A 596 16.86 3.52 21.60
N LEU A 597 16.11 2.95 20.66
CA LEU A 597 15.30 3.69 19.69
C LEU A 597 14.19 4.46 20.43
N PRO A 598 14.14 5.80 20.34
CA PRO A 598 13.12 6.60 21.04
C PRO A 598 11.81 6.53 20.29
N ILE A 599 10.93 5.58 20.63
CA ILE A 599 9.60 5.47 20.06
C ILE A 599 8.52 5.93 21.05
N THR A 600 7.44 6.46 20.52
CA THR A 600 6.24 6.83 21.26
C THR A 600 5.04 6.75 20.32
N CYS A 601 3.84 6.76 20.86
CA CYS A 601 2.61 6.70 20.08
C CYS A 601 1.57 7.69 20.61
N GLU A 602 0.57 7.94 19.77
CA GLU A 602 -0.66 8.65 20.12
C GLU A 602 -1.84 7.71 19.86
N SER A 603 -2.81 7.66 20.76
CA SER A 603 -3.95 6.78 20.65
C SER A 603 -5.27 7.50 20.90
N ALA A 604 -6.35 6.99 20.30
CA ALA A 604 -7.71 7.46 20.56
C ALA A 604 -8.73 6.34 20.46
N ILE A 605 -9.86 6.52 21.15
CA ILE A 605 -11.02 5.64 21.11
C ILE A 605 -12.19 6.39 20.51
N GLY A 606 -12.93 5.76 19.60
CA GLY A 606 -14.12 6.34 18.97
C GLY A 606 -15.19 5.30 18.67
N ASN A 607 -16.36 5.75 18.23
CA ASN A 607 -17.40 4.89 17.66
C ASN A 607 -17.09 4.52 16.21
N ASN A 608 -16.28 5.35 15.57
CA ASN A 608 -15.86 5.22 14.18
C ASN A 608 -14.40 5.63 14.03
N TYR A 609 -13.83 5.32 12.87
CA TYR A 609 -12.43 5.60 12.58
C TYR A 609 -12.13 7.11 12.46
N GLY A 610 -13.13 7.93 12.13
CA GLY A 610 -12.97 9.39 12.04
C GLY A 610 -12.81 10.07 13.39
N GLU A 611 -13.36 9.50 14.47
CA GLU A 611 -13.22 10.00 15.85
C GLU A 611 -11.85 9.69 16.48
N CYS A 612 -11.07 8.79 15.87
CA CYS A 612 -9.78 8.36 16.38
C CYS A 612 -8.59 9.23 15.91
N LYS A 613 -8.83 10.48 15.48
CA LYS A 613 -7.77 11.42 15.03
C LYS A 613 -7.98 12.82 15.61
#